data_c72728075e147df1c485e46dcbc199b2
#
_entry.id   c72728075e147df1c485e46dcbc199b2
#
_cell.length_a   1.000
_cell.length_b   1.000
_cell.length_c   1.000
_cell.angle_alpha   90.00
_cell.angle_beta   90.00
_cell.angle_gamma   90.00
#
_symmetry.space_group_name_H-M   'P 1'
#
loop_
_entity.id
_entity.type
_entity.pdbx_description
1 polymer ?
#
loop_
_entity_poly.entity_id
_entity_poly.type
_entity_poly.pdbx_seq_one_letter_code
_entity_poly.pdbx_strand_id
1 'polypeptide(L)'
;NSIVKSGAFQKMEKQKSDINFFASMTAIPSTYRDQITMGLPTEVKAEDITLIGGLNFEKGKIALKTENYTENEAVKALLKKQMESVGKANNTFVKYFPASTLMFFNVGVKGGELYNLLSENKEFRNTVSIAKADEVKELFSSFNGDISAGLINVTMSSAPTFMMYADVKNGNALEMIYKNKESLGLKRGEDIMQLGKDEYVYKTRGMNIFFGIKDKQMYATNDELLYKNVGKAADKSVKDAPYASDMKGKSLFIAINAEAILDLPIVKMVAGFGGQEAKTYIEPVSYTHL
;
A
#
# COMPACT_ATOMS: atom_id res chain seq x y z
N ASN A 1 -21.03 -29.13 12.95
CA ASN A 1 -19.73 -29.35 12.29
C ASN A 1 -18.63 -28.72 13.14
N SER A 2 -17.62 -29.52 13.55
CA SER A 2 -16.52 -28.99 14.35
C SER A 2 -15.58 -28.19 13.44
N ILE A 3 -15.21 -26.99 13.85
CA ILE A 3 -14.28 -26.09 13.16
C ILE A 3 -12.92 -26.76 12.91
N VAL A 4 -12.51 -27.67 13.81
CA VAL A 4 -11.27 -28.45 13.75
C VAL A 4 -11.18 -29.36 12.50
N LYS A 5 -12.34 -29.71 11.92
CA LYS A 5 -12.41 -30.52 10.69
C LYS A 5 -12.35 -29.68 9.41
N SER A 6 -12.35 -28.35 9.50
CA SER A 6 -12.25 -27.50 8.30
C SER A 6 -10.85 -27.52 7.73
N GLY A 7 -10.74 -27.49 6.39
CA GLY A 7 -9.45 -27.42 5.71
C GLY A 7 -8.64 -26.18 6.09
N ALA A 8 -9.32 -25.05 6.36
CA ALA A 8 -8.69 -23.82 6.85
C ALA A 8 -8.01 -24.02 8.20
N PHE A 9 -8.67 -24.71 9.16
CA PHE A 9 -8.09 -24.99 10.46
C PHE A 9 -6.87 -25.91 10.35
N GLN A 10 -7.00 -27.00 9.57
CA GLN A 10 -5.89 -27.93 9.35
C GLN A 10 -4.68 -27.27 8.68
N LYS A 11 -4.92 -26.30 7.82
CA LYS A 11 -3.85 -25.52 7.17
C LYS A 11 -3.20 -24.54 8.16
N MET A 12 -3.99 -23.86 8.98
CA MET A 12 -3.53 -22.98 10.05
C MET A 12 -2.66 -23.75 11.06
N GLU A 13 -3.08 -24.93 11.49
CA GLU A 13 -2.38 -25.76 12.47
C GLU A 13 -0.96 -26.15 12.00
N LYS A 14 -0.75 -26.24 10.70
CA LYS A 14 0.57 -26.53 10.11
C LYS A 14 1.53 -25.33 10.09
N GLN A 15 1.04 -24.13 10.36
CA GLN A 15 1.89 -22.94 10.41
C GLN A 15 2.74 -22.94 11.69
N LYS A 16 4.00 -22.54 11.55
CA LYS A 16 4.94 -22.40 12.67
C LYS A 16 5.12 -20.93 12.99
N SER A 17 4.13 -20.33 13.64
CA SER A 17 4.19 -18.94 14.12
C SER A 17 3.87 -18.91 15.62
N ASP A 18 4.30 -17.86 16.30
CA ASP A 18 4.04 -17.70 17.74
C ASP A 18 2.54 -17.66 18.05
N ILE A 19 1.78 -17.01 17.19
CA ILE A 19 0.31 -17.03 17.22
C ILE A 19 -0.20 -17.33 15.82
N ASN A 20 -0.98 -18.40 15.68
CA ASN A 20 -1.70 -18.71 14.45
C ASN A 20 -3.18 -18.36 14.60
N PHE A 21 -3.76 -17.84 13.53
CA PHE A 21 -5.19 -17.52 13.50
C PHE A 21 -5.78 -17.82 12.12
N PHE A 22 -7.09 -17.98 12.09
CA PHE A 22 -7.86 -17.89 10.86
C PHE A 22 -9.15 -17.11 11.09
N ALA A 23 -9.61 -16.42 10.07
CA ALA A 23 -10.82 -15.64 10.11
C ALA A 23 -11.57 -15.76 8.79
N SER A 24 -12.87 -16.03 8.86
CA SER A 24 -13.74 -15.87 7.69
C SER A 24 -13.83 -14.40 7.32
N MET A 25 -13.84 -14.08 6.04
CA MET A 25 -14.07 -12.70 5.56
C MET A 25 -15.41 -12.14 6.04
N THR A 26 -16.37 -12.99 6.41
CA THR A 26 -17.65 -12.56 7.00
C THR A 26 -17.50 -11.98 8.41
N ALA A 27 -16.42 -12.29 9.12
CA ALA A 27 -16.13 -11.72 10.43
C ALA A 27 -15.65 -10.25 10.35
N ILE A 28 -15.26 -9.81 9.15
CA ILE A 28 -14.86 -8.40 8.90
C ILE A 28 -16.15 -7.56 8.81
N PRO A 29 -16.25 -6.41 9.51
CA PRO A 29 -17.40 -5.52 9.38
C PRO A 29 -17.69 -5.17 7.92
N SER A 30 -18.98 -5.12 7.54
CA SER A 30 -19.40 -4.93 6.15
C SER A 30 -18.77 -3.71 5.49
N THR A 31 -18.62 -2.60 6.21
CA THR A 31 -17.99 -1.37 5.74
C THR A 31 -16.58 -1.59 5.17
N TYR A 32 -15.78 -2.44 5.81
CA TYR A 32 -14.42 -2.77 5.35
C TYR A 32 -14.43 -3.93 4.35
N ARG A 33 -15.32 -4.91 4.57
CA ARG A 33 -15.47 -6.07 3.69
C ARG A 33 -15.82 -5.65 2.28
N ASP A 34 -16.78 -4.74 2.12
CA ASP A 34 -17.24 -4.25 0.83
C ASP A 34 -16.11 -3.54 0.06
N GLN A 35 -15.22 -2.82 0.77
CA GLN A 35 -14.02 -2.24 0.17
C GLN A 35 -13.00 -3.30 -0.28
N ILE A 36 -12.79 -4.36 0.52
CA ILE A 36 -11.87 -5.46 0.21
C ILE A 36 -12.41 -6.30 -0.95
N THR A 37 -13.73 -6.48 -1.01
CA THR A 37 -14.39 -7.30 -2.04
C THR A 37 -14.78 -6.52 -3.31
N MET A 38 -14.60 -5.20 -3.33
CA MET A 38 -15.01 -4.33 -4.45
C MET A 38 -14.35 -4.69 -5.79
N GLY A 39 -13.21 -5.40 -5.78
CA GLY A 39 -12.55 -5.93 -6.97
C GLY A 39 -12.92 -7.38 -7.31
N LEU A 40 -13.80 -8.03 -6.54
CA LEU A 40 -14.17 -9.43 -6.77
C LEU A 40 -15.36 -9.55 -7.73
N PRO A 41 -15.41 -10.59 -8.58
CA PRO A 41 -16.60 -10.90 -9.36
C PRO A 41 -17.83 -11.09 -8.47
N THR A 42 -19.00 -10.75 -8.98
CA THR A 42 -20.29 -10.84 -8.25
C THR A 42 -20.65 -12.26 -7.80
N GLU A 43 -20.04 -13.27 -8.41
CA GLU A 43 -20.24 -14.69 -8.08
C GLU A 43 -19.42 -15.13 -6.86
N VAL A 44 -18.43 -14.34 -6.43
CA VAL A 44 -17.58 -14.65 -5.29
C VAL A 44 -18.20 -14.06 -4.03
N LYS A 45 -18.53 -14.94 -3.09
CA LYS A 45 -19.05 -14.53 -1.79
C LYS A 45 -17.93 -14.41 -0.78
N ALA A 46 -18.06 -13.45 0.15
CA ALA A 46 -17.07 -13.27 1.22
C ALA A 46 -16.91 -14.53 2.10
N GLU A 47 -17.96 -15.32 2.24
CA GLU A 47 -17.96 -16.59 2.97
C GLU A 47 -17.08 -17.67 2.34
N ASP A 48 -16.79 -17.56 1.04
CA ASP A 48 -15.92 -18.49 0.32
C ASP A 48 -14.43 -18.25 0.61
N ILE A 49 -14.07 -17.16 1.29
CA ILE A 49 -12.71 -16.78 1.56
C ILE A 49 -12.44 -16.81 3.06
N THR A 50 -11.42 -17.53 3.45
CA THR A 50 -10.89 -17.56 4.83
C THR A 50 -9.47 -17.02 4.82
N LEU A 51 -9.20 -16.02 5.66
CA LEU A 51 -7.85 -15.53 5.90
C LEU A 51 -7.18 -16.44 6.94
N ILE A 52 -6.03 -17.00 6.59
CA ILE A 52 -5.18 -17.73 7.52
C ILE A 52 -3.96 -16.84 7.77
N GLY A 53 -3.54 -16.72 9.03
CA GLY A 53 -2.42 -15.88 9.37
C GLY A 53 -1.62 -16.41 10.55
N GLY A 54 -0.38 -15.91 10.62
CA GLY A 54 0.54 -16.15 11.72
C GLY A 54 1.26 -14.87 12.12
N LEU A 55 1.31 -14.59 13.40
CA LEU A 55 2.12 -13.55 14.01
C LEU A 55 3.39 -14.15 14.58
N ASN A 56 4.53 -13.53 14.31
CA ASN A 56 5.81 -13.87 14.92
C ASN A 56 6.37 -12.62 15.60
N PHE A 57 6.84 -12.80 16.82
CA PHE A 57 7.48 -11.76 17.61
C PHE A 57 8.99 -11.97 17.52
N GLU A 58 9.66 -11.10 16.76
CA GLU A 58 11.09 -11.18 16.55
C GLU A 58 11.75 -9.91 17.13
N LYS A 59 13.06 -9.97 17.38
CA LYS A 59 13.78 -8.80 17.91
C LYS A 59 13.58 -7.57 17.02
N GLY A 60 12.95 -6.53 17.56
CA GLY A 60 12.74 -5.25 16.87
C GLY A 60 11.62 -5.25 15.82
N LYS A 61 10.84 -6.35 15.69
CA LYS A 61 9.70 -6.39 14.75
C LYS A 61 8.63 -7.39 15.13
N ILE A 62 7.42 -7.11 14.69
CA ILE A 62 6.30 -8.07 14.67
C ILE A 62 6.02 -8.39 13.21
N ALA A 63 6.11 -9.66 12.84
CA ALA A 63 5.85 -10.12 11.49
C ALA A 63 4.48 -10.79 11.39
N LEU A 64 3.60 -10.25 10.54
CA LEU A 64 2.32 -10.84 10.18
C LEU A 64 2.45 -11.49 8.80
N LYS A 65 2.19 -12.78 8.72
CA LYS A 65 2.07 -13.52 7.45
C LYS A 65 0.62 -13.92 7.26
N THR A 66 0.06 -13.67 6.09
CA THR A 66 -1.33 -14.02 5.77
C THR A 66 -1.41 -14.71 4.41
N GLU A 67 -2.38 -15.60 4.28
CA GLU A 67 -2.76 -16.21 3.01
C GLU A 67 -4.28 -16.36 2.93
N ASN A 68 -4.82 -16.26 1.74
CA ASN A 68 -6.22 -16.57 1.48
C ASN A 68 -6.39 -18.07 1.27
N TYR A 69 -7.35 -18.66 1.97
CA TYR A 69 -7.78 -20.04 1.80
C TYR A 69 -9.20 -20.10 1.26
N THR A 70 -9.44 -20.97 0.30
CA THR A 70 -10.76 -21.24 -0.25
C THR A 70 -10.85 -22.66 -0.79
N GLU A 71 -12.03 -23.26 -0.72
CA GLU A 71 -12.34 -24.53 -1.38
C GLU A 71 -13.11 -24.31 -2.69
N ASN A 72 -13.58 -23.08 -2.93
CA ASN A 72 -14.31 -22.69 -4.13
C ASN A 72 -13.36 -22.54 -5.32
N GLU A 73 -13.53 -23.34 -6.38
CA GLU A 73 -12.66 -23.34 -7.56
C GLU A 73 -12.69 -22.02 -8.34
N ALA A 74 -13.84 -21.34 -8.38
CA ALA A 74 -13.94 -20.03 -9.02
C ALA A 74 -13.09 -18.98 -8.27
N VAL A 75 -13.10 -19.02 -6.94
CA VAL A 75 -12.29 -18.16 -6.09
C VAL A 75 -10.80 -18.50 -6.24
N LYS A 76 -10.43 -19.76 -6.33
CA LYS A 76 -9.03 -20.17 -6.59
C LYS A 76 -8.53 -19.62 -7.92
N ALA A 77 -9.34 -19.72 -8.98
CA ALA A 77 -9.00 -19.20 -10.30
C ALA A 77 -8.81 -17.67 -10.26
N LEU A 78 -9.68 -16.95 -9.53
CA LEU A 78 -9.57 -15.51 -9.34
C LEU A 78 -8.31 -15.13 -8.57
N LEU A 79 -8.05 -15.77 -7.43
CA LEU A 79 -6.83 -15.51 -6.64
C LEU A 79 -5.56 -15.78 -7.47
N LYS A 80 -5.58 -16.79 -8.34
CA LYS A 80 -4.49 -17.05 -9.27
C LYS A 80 -4.30 -15.90 -10.26
N LYS A 81 -5.36 -15.40 -10.87
CA LYS A 81 -5.32 -14.22 -11.76
C LYS A 81 -4.80 -12.97 -11.03
N GLN A 82 -5.25 -12.75 -9.79
CA GLN A 82 -4.73 -11.65 -8.96
C GLN A 82 -3.22 -11.78 -8.73
N MET A 83 -2.73 -12.99 -8.45
CA MET A 83 -1.30 -13.25 -8.31
C MET A 83 -0.52 -13.05 -9.62
N GLU A 84 -1.14 -13.30 -10.77
CA GLU A 84 -0.53 -13.07 -12.09
C GLU A 84 -0.39 -11.57 -12.42
N SER A 85 -1.30 -10.74 -11.92
CA SER A 85 -1.25 -9.27 -12.05
C SER A 85 -0.21 -8.60 -11.16
N VAL A 86 0.27 -9.32 -10.14
CA VAL A 86 1.29 -8.86 -9.20
C VAL A 86 2.60 -9.59 -9.48
N GLY A 87 3.65 -8.83 -9.77
CA GLY A 87 5.01 -9.35 -9.95
C GLY A 87 5.75 -9.47 -8.63
N LYS A 88 6.94 -10.06 -8.64
CA LYS A 88 7.87 -9.91 -7.52
C LYS A 88 8.39 -8.48 -7.51
N ALA A 89 8.38 -7.86 -6.34
CA ALA A 89 8.98 -6.55 -6.18
C ALA A 89 10.50 -6.65 -6.18
N ASN A 90 11.15 -5.74 -6.90
CA ASN A 90 12.62 -5.66 -6.99
C ASN A 90 13.22 -4.82 -5.87
N ASN A 91 12.37 -4.12 -5.08
CA ASN A 91 12.78 -3.18 -4.03
C ASN A 91 13.62 -2.01 -4.56
N THR A 92 13.31 -1.53 -5.76
CA THR A 92 14.07 -0.50 -6.50
C THR A 92 14.15 0.81 -5.72
N PHE A 93 13.08 1.17 -5.01
CA PHE A 93 12.91 2.50 -4.40
C PHE A 93 13.25 2.58 -2.93
N VAL A 94 13.55 1.47 -2.26
CA VAL A 94 13.81 1.43 -0.80
C VAL A 94 14.91 2.41 -0.34
N LYS A 95 15.86 2.72 -1.21
CA LYS A 95 16.94 3.67 -0.96
C LYS A 95 16.50 5.13 -0.87
N TYR A 96 15.32 5.47 -1.38
CA TYR A 96 14.80 6.84 -1.40
C TYR A 96 13.93 7.16 -0.18
N PHE A 97 13.53 6.15 0.60
CA PHE A 97 12.75 6.33 1.80
C PHE A 97 13.66 6.33 3.03
N PRO A 98 13.58 7.35 3.90
CA PRO A 98 14.35 7.38 5.14
C PRO A 98 14.07 6.14 6.01
N ALA A 99 15.07 5.68 6.77
CA ALA A 99 14.89 4.58 7.72
C ALA A 99 13.84 4.90 8.81
N SER A 100 13.59 6.18 9.08
CA SER A 100 12.54 6.67 9.97
C SER A 100 11.13 6.69 9.37
N THR A 101 10.94 6.18 8.15
CA THR A 101 9.61 6.06 7.51
C THR A 101 8.66 5.30 8.43
N LEU A 102 7.53 5.91 8.78
CA LEU A 102 6.56 5.40 9.75
C LEU A 102 5.82 4.17 9.25
N MET A 103 5.40 4.22 7.99
CA MET A 103 4.79 3.10 7.28
C MET A 103 5.39 3.03 5.89
N PHE A 104 5.80 1.86 5.46
CA PHE A 104 6.34 1.60 4.15
C PHE A 104 5.55 0.50 3.44
N PHE A 105 5.17 0.77 2.22
CA PHE A 105 4.46 -0.15 1.34
C PHE A 105 5.30 -0.37 0.07
N ASN A 106 5.39 -1.62 -0.38
CA ASN A 106 6.02 -1.95 -1.65
C ASN A 106 5.28 -3.10 -2.34
N VAL A 107 5.01 -2.94 -3.63
CA VAL A 107 4.33 -3.96 -4.45
C VAL A 107 4.94 -4.00 -5.84
N GLY A 108 5.11 -5.21 -6.37
CA GLY A 108 5.44 -5.40 -7.78
C GLY A 108 4.17 -5.47 -8.62
N VAL A 109 4.04 -4.65 -9.65
CA VAL A 109 2.83 -4.53 -10.48
C VAL A 109 3.13 -4.84 -11.94
N LYS A 110 2.21 -5.58 -12.56
CA LYS A 110 2.09 -5.75 -14.01
C LYS A 110 0.82 -5.03 -14.44
N GLY A 111 0.94 -3.75 -14.75
CA GLY A 111 -0.22 -2.87 -14.91
C GLY A 111 -1.20 -3.30 -15.98
N GLY A 112 -0.74 -3.86 -17.09
CA GLY A 112 -1.62 -4.41 -18.14
C GLY A 112 -2.47 -5.58 -17.61
N GLU A 113 -1.89 -6.50 -16.85
CA GLU A 113 -2.60 -7.62 -16.24
C GLU A 113 -3.58 -7.14 -15.16
N LEU A 114 -3.15 -6.14 -14.38
CA LEU A 114 -4.02 -5.50 -13.40
C LEU A 114 -5.24 -4.83 -14.06
N TYR A 115 -5.04 -4.12 -15.17
CA TYR A 115 -6.15 -3.56 -15.95
C TYR A 115 -7.11 -4.64 -16.43
N ASN A 116 -6.59 -5.73 -17.00
CA ASN A 116 -7.40 -6.85 -17.48
C ASN A 116 -8.25 -7.44 -16.35
N LEU A 117 -7.64 -7.67 -15.17
CA LEU A 117 -8.34 -8.16 -13.98
C LEU A 117 -9.44 -7.20 -13.53
N LEU A 118 -9.14 -5.90 -13.40
CA LEU A 118 -10.12 -4.89 -12.98
C LEU A 118 -11.24 -4.73 -14.00
N SER A 119 -10.95 -4.91 -15.29
CA SER A 119 -11.94 -4.82 -16.36
C SER A 119 -12.96 -5.97 -16.35
N GLU A 120 -12.74 -7.04 -15.60
CA GLU A 120 -13.74 -8.09 -15.33
C GLU A 120 -14.81 -7.57 -14.34
N ASN A 121 -14.50 -6.56 -13.51
CA ASN A 121 -15.43 -5.97 -12.56
C ASN A 121 -16.40 -4.99 -13.25
N LYS A 122 -17.71 -5.16 -13.00
CA LYS A 122 -18.75 -4.33 -13.62
C LYS A 122 -18.68 -2.87 -13.18
N GLU A 123 -18.39 -2.61 -11.92
CA GLU A 123 -18.30 -1.25 -11.37
C GLU A 123 -17.11 -0.50 -11.95
N PHE A 124 -15.96 -1.16 -12.08
CA PHE A 124 -14.80 -0.59 -12.75
C PHE A 124 -15.13 -0.22 -14.20
N ARG A 125 -15.78 -1.11 -14.95
CA ARG A 125 -16.21 -0.82 -16.34
C ARG A 125 -17.17 0.34 -16.43
N ASN A 126 -18.09 0.47 -15.48
CA ASN A 126 -19.05 1.58 -15.43
C ASN A 126 -18.36 2.91 -15.10
N THR A 127 -17.32 2.89 -14.29
CA THR A 127 -16.52 4.08 -13.92
C THR A 127 -15.65 4.54 -15.08
N VAL A 128 -15.09 3.61 -15.83
CA VAL A 128 -14.30 3.88 -17.02
C VAL A 128 -15.24 4.01 -18.22
N SER A 129 -15.54 5.23 -18.64
CA SER A 129 -16.36 5.45 -19.84
C SER A 129 -15.73 4.77 -21.04
N ILE A 130 -16.56 4.17 -21.93
CA ILE A 130 -16.09 3.46 -23.15
C ILE A 130 -15.13 4.34 -23.97
N ALA A 131 -15.40 5.64 -24.07
CA ALA A 131 -14.56 6.60 -24.79
C ALA A 131 -13.16 6.83 -24.18
N LYS A 132 -12.93 6.41 -22.92
CA LYS A 132 -11.66 6.55 -22.20
C LYS A 132 -11.01 5.22 -21.83
N ALA A 133 -11.60 4.10 -22.23
CA ALA A 133 -11.12 2.77 -21.87
C ALA A 133 -9.68 2.52 -22.36
N ASP A 134 -9.35 2.95 -23.57
CA ASP A 134 -8.01 2.80 -24.14
C ASP A 134 -6.99 3.68 -23.43
N GLU A 135 -7.36 4.91 -23.05
CA GLU A 135 -6.49 5.82 -22.30
C GLU A 135 -6.20 5.26 -20.89
N VAL A 136 -7.22 4.73 -20.23
CA VAL A 136 -7.07 4.11 -18.90
C VAL A 136 -6.22 2.84 -19.01
N LYS A 137 -6.43 2.02 -20.05
CA LYS A 137 -5.61 0.85 -20.30
C LYS A 137 -4.14 1.21 -20.55
N GLU A 138 -3.88 2.26 -21.33
CA GLU A 138 -2.52 2.76 -21.58
C GLU A 138 -1.89 3.25 -20.27
N LEU A 139 -2.63 4.01 -19.46
CA LEU A 139 -2.20 4.47 -18.15
C LEU A 139 -1.79 3.29 -17.26
N PHE A 140 -2.66 2.29 -17.07
CA PHE A 140 -2.33 1.10 -16.30
C PHE A 140 -1.12 0.37 -16.87
N SER A 141 -1.07 0.17 -18.19
CA SER A 141 0.02 -0.54 -18.87
C SER A 141 1.37 0.18 -18.79
N SER A 142 1.37 1.47 -18.46
CA SER A 142 2.60 2.23 -18.23
C SER A 142 3.31 1.80 -16.95
N PHE A 143 2.57 1.33 -15.92
CA PHE A 143 3.14 0.82 -14.68
C PHE A 143 3.59 -0.63 -14.87
N ASN A 144 4.88 -0.90 -14.68
CA ASN A 144 5.41 -2.26 -14.80
C ASN A 144 6.70 -2.40 -13.99
N GLY A 145 6.57 -2.88 -12.78
CA GLY A 145 7.66 -2.98 -11.81
C GLY A 145 7.20 -2.59 -10.41
N ASP A 146 8.07 -1.97 -9.65
CA ASP A 146 7.78 -1.61 -8.28
C ASP A 146 6.88 -0.36 -8.19
N ILE A 147 5.95 -0.40 -7.25
CA ILE A 147 5.29 0.77 -6.68
C ILE A 147 5.61 0.77 -5.19
N SER A 148 6.21 1.85 -4.71
CA SER A 148 6.53 2.02 -3.28
C SER A 148 5.90 3.31 -2.76
N ALA A 149 5.36 3.25 -1.55
CA ALA A 149 4.82 4.42 -0.87
C ALA A 149 5.26 4.41 0.60
N GLY A 150 5.50 5.58 1.15
CA GLY A 150 5.89 5.75 2.55
C GLY A 150 5.16 6.92 3.20
N LEU A 151 4.67 6.69 4.41
CA LEU A 151 4.27 7.73 5.34
C LEU A 151 5.53 8.18 6.08
N ILE A 152 5.97 9.41 5.82
CA ILE A 152 7.28 9.90 6.30
C ILE A 152 7.14 10.57 7.65
N ASN A 153 6.09 11.38 7.84
CA ASN A 153 5.89 12.13 9.07
C ASN A 153 4.41 12.43 9.29
N VAL A 154 4.03 12.57 10.56
CA VAL A 154 2.70 13.01 11.01
C VAL A 154 2.87 14.10 12.04
N THR A 155 2.24 15.25 11.80
CA THR A 155 2.22 16.39 12.74
C THR A 155 0.78 16.75 13.08
N MET A 156 0.59 17.56 14.12
CA MET A 156 -0.75 18.02 14.51
C MET A 156 -1.29 19.14 13.61
N SER A 157 -0.40 19.89 12.96
CA SER A 157 -0.73 21.15 12.29
C SER A 157 -0.77 21.04 10.76
N SER A 158 -0.38 19.92 10.19
CA SER A 158 -0.34 19.73 8.75
C SER A 158 -0.81 18.34 8.33
N ALA A 159 -1.13 18.19 7.05
CA ALA A 159 -1.41 16.88 6.47
C ALA A 159 -0.20 15.93 6.67
N PRO A 160 -0.43 14.62 6.84
CA PRO A 160 0.64 13.65 6.91
C PRO A 160 1.55 13.74 5.68
N THR A 161 2.88 13.72 5.91
CA THR A 161 3.86 13.77 4.82
C THR A 161 4.01 12.38 4.21
N PHE A 162 3.87 12.29 2.90
CA PHE A 162 4.05 11.05 2.16
C PHE A 162 5.04 11.21 1.01
N MET A 163 5.57 10.08 0.57
CA MET A 163 6.37 9.93 -0.64
C MET A 163 5.95 8.66 -1.37
N MET A 164 5.86 8.72 -2.68
CA MET A 164 5.58 7.58 -3.55
C MET A 164 6.56 7.55 -4.72
N TYR A 165 6.93 6.34 -5.13
CA TYR A 165 7.64 6.06 -6.37
C TYR A 165 6.98 4.90 -7.11
N ALA A 166 7.06 4.93 -8.44
CA ALA A 166 6.61 3.83 -9.28
C ALA A 166 7.50 3.69 -10.52
N ASP A 167 7.78 2.45 -10.93
CA ASP A 167 8.39 2.17 -12.23
C ASP A 167 7.38 2.43 -13.34
N VAL A 168 7.74 3.28 -14.32
CA VAL A 168 6.90 3.57 -15.48
C VAL A 168 7.68 3.37 -16.78
N LYS A 169 7.00 2.83 -17.79
CA LYS A 169 7.61 2.57 -19.10
C LYS A 169 7.89 3.86 -19.88
N ASN A 170 7.02 4.85 -19.76
CA ASN A 170 7.11 6.12 -20.48
C ASN A 170 6.44 7.26 -19.69
N GLY A 171 6.61 8.51 -20.18
CA GLY A 171 6.06 9.72 -19.59
C GLY A 171 4.60 10.05 -19.98
N ASN A 172 4.01 9.31 -20.90
CA ASN A 172 2.72 9.66 -21.52
C ASN A 172 1.57 9.69 -20.50
N ALA A 173 1.65 8.87 -19.44
CA ALA A 173 0.61 8.78 -18.42
C ALA A 173 0.33 10.14 -17.73
N LEU A 174 1.37 10.88 -17.35
CA LEU A 174 1.20 12.18 -16.67
C LEU A 174 0.75 13.27 -17.64
N GLU A 175 1.28 13.28 -18.84
CA GLU A 175 0.83 14.21 -19.90
C GLU A 175 -0.64 14.00 -20.21
N MET A 176 -1.10 12.75 -20.27
CA MET A 176 -2.50 12.39 -20.49
C MET A 176 -3.38 12.87 -19.34
N ILE A 177 -2.97 12.67 -18.08
CA ILE A 177 -3.67 13.19 -16.90
C ILE A 177 -3.78 14.73 -16.98
N TYR A 178 -2.69 15.41 -17.31
CA TYR A 178 -2.66 16.86 -17.40
C TYR A 178 -3.56 17.40 -18.51
N LYS A 179 -3.50 16.83 -19.70
CA LYS A 179 -4.34 17.22 -20.84
C LYS A 179 -5.83 17.01 -20.57
N ASN A 180 -6.19 16.02 -19.78
CA ASN A 180 -7.57 15.69 -19.44
C ASN A 180 -7.99 16.22 -18.04
N LYS A 181 -7.24 17.14 -17.44
CA LYS A 181 -7.47 17.60 -16.06
C LYS A 181 -8.89 18.11 -15.81
N GLU A 182 -9.52 18.74 -16.78
CA GLU A 182 -10.89 19.26 -16.67
C GLU A 182 -11.92 18.13 -16.48
N SER A 183 -11.64 16.94 -17.02
CA SER A 183 -12.51 15.78 -16.89
C SER A 183 -12.27 14.97 -15.60
N LEU A 184 -11.27 15.33 -14.78
CA LEU A 184 -10.98 14.66 -13.51
C LEU A 184 -11.93 15.06 -12.38
N GLY A 185 -12.88 15.96 -12.61
CA GLY A 185 -13.84 16.39 -11.60
C GLY A 185 -13.22 17.22 -10.47
N LEU A 186 -12.20 18.02 -10.78
CA LEU A 186 -11.54 18.88 -9.81
C LEU A 186 -12.55 19.82 -9.15
N LYS A 187 -12.44 20.00 -7.84
CA LYS A 187 -13.31 20.88 -7.07
C LYS A 187 -12.88 22.33 -7.23
N ARG A 188 -13.80 23.25 -6.91
CA ARG A 188 -13.49 24.69 -6.92
C ARG A 188 -12.28 25.02 -6.02
N GLY A 189 -11.24 25.59 -6.62
CA GLY A 189 -9.99 25.92 -5.94
C GLY A 189 -8.94 24.81 -5.99
N GLU A 190 -9.19 23.73 -6.72
CA GLU A 190 -8.21 22.71 -7.06
C GLU A 190 -7.74 22.93 -8.50
N ASP A 191 -6.46 22.72 -8.77
CA ASP A 191 -5.89 22.81 -10.12
C ASP A 191 -4.63 21.92 -10.23
N ILE A 192 -4.36 21.44 -11.44
CA ILE A 192 -3.10 20.82 -11.81
C ILE A 192 -2.32 21.79 -12.68
N MET A 193 -1.13 22.16 -12.22
CA MET A 193 -0.23 23.07 -12.92
C MET A 193 1.03 22.33 -13.35
N GLN A 194 1.51 22.63 -14.54
CA GLN A 194 2.79 22.15 -15.01
C GLN A 194 3.92 23.05 -14.46
N LEU A 195 4.93 22.44 -13.84
CA LEU A 195 6.10 23.13 -13.30
C LEU A 195 7.31 23.03 -14.25
N GLY A 196 7.40 21.94 -15.00
CA GLY A 196 8.46 21.65 -15.94
C GLY A 196 8.08 20.54 -16.88
N LYS A 197 9.04 20.04 -17.67
CA LYS A 197 8.81 18.85 -18.49
C LYS A 197 8.58 17.65 -17.59
N ASP A 198 7.44 17.00 -17.73
CA ASP A 198 7.02 15.83 -16.93
C ASP A 198 6.96 16.10 -15.41
N GLU A 199 6.82 17.37 -15.00
CA GLU A 199 6.73 17.80 -13.61
C GLU A 199 5.48 18.67 -13.40
N TYR A 200 4.70 18.33 -12.37
CA TYR A 200 3.39 18.93 -12.11
C TYR A 200 3.18 19.15 -10.62
N VAL A 201 2.26 20.03 -10.28
CA VAL A 201 1.73 20.18 -8.94
C VAL A 201 0.19 20.18 -8.98
N TYR A 202 -0.40 19.31 -8.17
CA TYR A 202 -1.82 19.35 -7.85
C TYR A 202 -2.03 20.22 -6.61
N LYS A 203 -2.67 21.35 -6.79
CA LYS A 203 -3.00 22.30 -5.73
C LYS A 203 -4.39 22.04 -5.19
N THR A 204 -4.50 21.93 -3.88
CA THR A 204 -5.75 21.85 -3.14
C THR A 204 -5.83 23.00 -2.14
N ARG A 205 -6.96 23.15 -1.43
CA ARG A 205 -7.11 24.19 -0.41
C ARG A 205 -6.19 24.06 0.80
N GLY A 206 -5.66 22.88 1.06
CA GLY A 206 -4.86 22.62 2.26
C GLY A 206 -3.53 21.95 2.00
N MET A 207 -3.24 21.53 0.75
CA MET A 207 -2.06 20.75 0.44
C MET A 207 -1.69 20.87 -1.05
N ASN A 208 -0.40 20.92 -1.34
CA ASN A 208 0.14 20.76 -2.67
C ASN A 208 0.70 19.33 -2.81
N ILE A 209 0.42 18.66 -3.93
CA ILE A 209 1.02 17.38 -4.26
C ILE A 209 1.90 17.59 -5.49
N PHE A 210 3.20 17.50 -5.31
CA PHE A 210 4.19 17.51 -6.38
C PHE A 210 4.31 16.11 -6.97
N PHE A 211 4.21 15.97 -8.27
CA PHE A 211 4.35 14.70 -8.94
C PHE A 211 5.00 14.87 -10.31
N GLY A 212 5.67 13.84 -10.76
CA GLY A 212 6.40 13.91 -12.02
C GLY A 212 7.01 12.58 -12.41
N ILE A 213 7.75 12.59 -13.52
CA ILE A 213 8.57 11.45 -13.98
C ILE A 213 10.00 11.93 -14.17
N LYS A 214 10.92 11.20 -13.54
CA LYS A 214 12.36 11.39 -13.67
C LYS A 214 13.02 10.03 -13.87
N ASP A 215 13.83 9.88 -14.90
CA ASP A 215 14.56 8.64 -15.20
C ASP A 215 13.66 7.38 -15.24
N LYS A 216 12.49 7.47 -15.86
CA LYS A 216 11.43 6.44 -15.90
C LYS A 216 10.86 6.06 -14.53
N GLN A 217 11.04 6.90 -13.55
CA GLN A 217 10.51 6.75 -12.21
C GLN A 217 9.48 7.84 -11.97
N MET A 218 8.21 7.46 -11.84
CA MET A 218 7.18 8.36 -11.37
C MET A 218 7.36 8.58 -9.87
N TYR A 219 7.10 9.81 -9.42
CA TYR A 219 7.10 10.15 -8.01
C TYR A 219 5.90 11.02 -7.67
N ALA A 220 5.50 11.00 -6.39
CA ALA A 220 4.54 11.94 -5.83
C ALA A 220 4.85 12.18 -4.35
N THR A 221 4.74 13.44 -3.92
CA THR A 221 4.88 13.84 -2.52
C THR A 221 4.14 15.14 -2.24
N ASN A 222 3.72 15.34 -1.00
CA ASN A 222 3.15 16.62 -0.55
C ASN A 222 4.17 17.49 0.22
N ASP A 223 5.42 17.13 0.21
CA ASP A 223 6.50 17.86 0.88
C ASP A 223 7.47 18.45 -0.13
N GLU A 224 7.70 19.77 -0.05
CA GLU A 224 8.56 20.49 -1.01
C GLU A 224 10.04 20.11 -0.88
N LEU A 225 10.51 19.74 0.32
CA LEU A 225 11.88 19.31 0.53
C LEU A 225 12.12 17.93 -0.09
N LEU A 226 11.18 17.00 0.09
CA LEU A 226 11.23 15.69 -0.57
C LEU A 226 11.17 15.84 -2.09
N TYR A 227 10.32 16.73 -2.60
CA TYR A 227 10.26 17.04 -4.03
C TYR A 227 11.59 17.53 -4.60
N LYS A 228 12.26 18.50 -3.93
CA LYS A 228 13.58 18.99 -4.34
C LYS A 228 14.69 17.92 -4.29
N ASN A 229 14.47 16.86 -3.53
CA ASN A 229 15.41 15.76 -3.38
C ASN A 229 14.99 14.46 -4.09
N VAL A 230 14.00 14.53 -4.99
CA VAL A 230 13.56 13.37 -5.78
C VAL A 230 14.72 12.70 -6.50
N GLY A 231 14.81 11.38 -6.37
CA GLY A 231 15.88 10.55 -6.94
C GLY A 231 17.20 10.56 -6.17
N LYS A 232 17.31 11.31 -5.06
CA LYS A 232 18.47 11.23 -4.16
C LYS A 232 18.23 10.16 -3.10
N ALA A 233 19.22 9.31 -2.90
CA ALA A 233 19.17 8.32 -1.82
C ALA A 233 19.20 9.01 -0.45
N ALA A 234 18.46 8.48 0.52
CA ALA A 234 18.56 8.90 1.91
C ALA A 234 19.85 8.36 2.54
N ASP A 235 20.47 9.13 3.43
CA ASP A 235 21.72 8.74 4.13
C ASP A 235 21.54 7.41 4.87
N LYS A 236 20.45 7.28 5.61
CA LYS A 236 19.94 6.02 6.16
C LYS A 236 18.56 5.78 5.56
N SER A 237 18.37 4.66 4.95
CA SER A 237 17.15 4.35 4.19
C SER A 237 16.47 3.07 4.66
N VAL A 238 15.26 2.81 4.17
CA VAL A 238 14.52 1.58 4.42
C VAL A 238 15.34 0.32 4.10
N LYS A 239 16.30 0.38 3.17
CA LYS A 239 17.21 -0.76 2.92
C LYS A 239 18.08 -1.13 4.13
N ASP A 240 18.29 -0.20 5.05
CA ASP A 240 19.10 -0.38 6.26
C ASP A 240 18.22 -0.72 7.48
N ALA A 241 16.90 -0.79 7.30
CA ALA A 241 15.95 -1.12 8.36
C ALA A 241 16.01 -2.63 8.74
N PRO A 242 15.70 -3.01 9.99
CA PRO A 242 15.75 -4.40 10.45
C PRO A 242 14.90 -5.36 9.60
N TYR A 243 13.82 -4.88 9.02
CA TYR A 243 12.91 -5.67 8.17
C TYR A 243 13.29 -5.71 6.69
N ALA A 244 14.36 -5.05 6.27
CA ALA A 244 14.73 -4.93 4.85
C ALA A 244 14.95 -6.29 4.17
N SER A 245 15.52 -7.27 4.90
CA SER A 245 15.72 -8.64 4.39
C SER A 245 14.43 -9.38 4.07
N ASP A 246 13.32 -9.03 4.77
CA ASP A 246 12.04 -9.71 4.63
C ASP A 246 11.29 -9.31 3.35
N MET A 247 11.67 -8.18 2.75
CA MET A 247 11.11 -7.70 1.48
C MET A 247 11.52 -8.57 0.29
N LYS A 248 12.67 -9.27 0.41
CA LYS A 248 13.24 -10.00 -0.73
C LYS A 248 12.31 -11.12 -1.22
N GLY A 249 12.00 -11.08 -2.50
CA GLY A 249 11.17 -12.09 -3.17
C GLY A 249 9.68 -11.99 -2.86
N LYS A 250 9.22 -10.94 -2.17
CA LYS A 250 7.81 -10.68 -1.93
C LYS A 250 7.20 -9.92 -3.11
N SER A 251 5.92 -10.17 -3.36
CA SER A 251 5.15 -9.41 -4.33
C SER A 251 4.49 -8.18 -3.70
N LEU A 252 4.17 -8.29 -2.43
CA LEU A 252 3.62 -7.23 -1.60
C LEU A 252 4.33 -7.24 -0.25
N PHE A 253 4.72 -6.07 0.24
CA PHE A 253 5.31 -5.89 1.54
C PHE A 253 4.79 -4.62 2.21
N ILE A 254 4.44 -4.72 3.48
CA ILE A 254 4.02 -3.59 4.30
C ILE A 254 4.85 -3.65 5.58
N ALA A 255 5.46 -2.54 5.97
CA ALA A 255 6.13 -2.38 7.25
C ALA A 255 5.54 -1.20 8.02
N ILE A 256 5.42 -1.36 9.33
CA ILE A 256 5.08 -0.30 10.28
C ILE A 256 6.26 -0.18 11.25
N ASN A 257 6.82 1.01 11.30
CA ASN A 257 7.95 1.32 12.18
C ASN A 257 7.42 1.80 13.54
N ALA A 258 7.21 0.87 14.45
CA ALA A 258 6.65 1.16 15.77
C ALA A 258 7.55 2.14 16.57
N GLU A 259 8.88 1.98 16.51
CA GLU A 259 9.84 2.86 17.19
C GLU A 259 9.69 4.30 16.69
N ALA A 260 9.72 4.50 15.37
CA ALA A 260 9.56 5.83 14.78
C ALA A 260 8.19 6.45 15.09
N ILE A 261 7.12 5.65 15.17
CA ILE A 261 5.78 6.11 15.58
C ILE A 261 5.77 6.55 17.05
N LEU A 262 6.36 5.76 17.93
CA LEU A 262 6.43 6.10 19.37
C LEU A 262 7.29 7.35 19.62
N ASP A 263 8.24 7.64 18.76
CA ASP A 263 9.09 8.83 18.82
C ASP A 263 8.39 10.10 18.33
N LEU A 264 7.24 10.00 17.68
CA LEU A 264 6.49 11.18 17.22
C LEU A 264 6.11 12.08 18.39
N PRO A 265 6.32 13.42 18.27
CA PRO A 265 5.91 14.37 19.31
C PRO A 265 4.44 14.26 19.70
N ILE A 266 3.55 14.01 18.72
CA ILE A 266 2.12 13.81 18.96
C ILE A 266 1.84 12.59 19.84
N VAL A 267 2.54 11.46 19.60
CA VAL A 267 2.37 10.24 20.38
C VAL A 267 2.90 10.44 21.80
N LYS A 268 4.09 11.05 21.95
CA LYS A 268 4.67 11.39 23.25
C LYS A 268 3.78 12.34 24.06
N MET A 269 3.15 13.30 23.41
CA MET A 269 2.22 14.23 24.03
C MET A 269 0.94 13.50 24.51
N VAL A 270 0.30 12.70 23.66
CA VAL A 270 -0.90 11.92 24.01
C VAL A 270 -0.59 10.94 25.14
N ALA A 271 0.57 10.27 25.10
CA ALA A 271 1.04 9.40 26.18
C ALA A 271 1.25 10.17 27.50
N GLY A 272 1.71 11.42 27.44
CA GLY A 272 1.85 12.30 28.59
C GLY A 272 0.52 12.70 29.24
N PHE A 273 -0.54 12.86 28.44
CA PHE A 273 -1.90 13.16 28.94
C PHE A 273 -2.64 11.91 29.45
N GLY A 274 -2.31 10.72 28.95
CA GLY A 274 -2.95 9.46 29.34
C GLY A 274 -2.59 8.94 30.73
N GLY A 275 -1.72 9.63 31.48
CA GLY A 275 -1.32 9.24 32.79
C GLY A 275 -0.53 7.94 32.87
N GLN A 276 -0.48 7.33 34.08
CA GLN A 276 0.31 6.12 34.33
C GLN A 276 -0.17 4.89 33.56
N GLU A 277 -1.45 4.83 33.21
CA GLU A 277 -2.01 3.72 32.40
C GLU A 277 -1.47 3.70 30.97
N ALA A 278 -1.37 4.85 30.30
CA ALA A 278 -0.82 4.92 28.93
C ALA A 278 0.67 4.52 28.89
N LYS A 279 1.44 4.88 29.94
CA LYS A 279 2.84 4.45 30.09
C LYS A 279 2.97 2.93 30.18
N THR A 280 2.06 2.28 30.91
CA THR A 280 2.07 0.82 31.10
C THR A 280 1.89 0.05 29.77
N TYR A 281 1.19 0.62 28.79
CA TYR A 281 1.01 0.01 27.45
C TYR A 281 2.11 0.38 26.45
N ILE A 282 2.76 1.53 26.62
CA ILE A 282 3.77 2.03 25.66
C ILE A 282 5.18 1.58 26.06
N GLU A 283 5.51 1.53 27.34
CA GLU A 283 6.82 1.11 27.85
C GLU A 283 7.20 -0.34 27.47
N PRO A 284 6.32 -1.35 27.52
CA PRO A 284 6.70 -2.72 27.13
C PRO A 284 7.11 -2.86 25.66
N VAL A 285 6.59 -2.00 24.78
CA VAL A 285 6.95 -2.02 23.35
C VAL A 285 8.36 -1.46 23.13
N SER A 286 8.83 -0.57 24.01
CA SER A 286 10.19 -0.01 23.95
C SER A 286 11.25 -0.89 24.60
N TYR A 287 10.84 -1.83 25.49
CA TYR A 287 11.74 -2.75 26.20
C TYR A 287 12.00 -4.08 25.49
N THR A 288 11.43 -4.34 24.32
CA THR A 288 11.77 -5.51 23.50
C THR A 288 13.17 -5.43 22.86
N HIS A 289 14.03 -4.55 23.39
CA HIS A 289 15.44 -4.39 23.00
C HIS A 289 16.43 -5.04 23.97
N LEU A 290 16.04 -6.11 24.65
CA LEU A 290 17.00 -6.93 25.42
C LEU A 290 17.27 -8.25 24.75
#